data_71213397b804a70bb13450a40903ba5d
#
_entry.id   71213397b804a70bb13450a40903ba5d
#
_cell.length_a   1.000
_cell.length_b   1.000
_cell.length_c   1.000
_cell.angle_alpha   90.00
_cell.angle_beta   90.00
_cell.angle_gamma   90.00
#
_symmetry.space_group_name_H-M   'P 1'
#
loop_
_entity.id
_entity.type
_entity.pdbx_description
1 polymer ?
#
loop_
_entity_poly.entity_id
_entity_poly.type
_entity_poly.pdbx_seq_one_letter_code
_entity_poly.pdbx_strand_id
1 'polypeptide(L)'
;MAKNSLPSFLSLQPAADQIVRVHSELLHWYAAEQRDLPWRSTNDPYAILVSEIMLQQTQVDRVLPKYQQFLAAFPTLSDLATASTADVISTWVPLGYNMRAVRLQSIARQVIAEYEGRIPDTLEELLKLKGVGRYTAGAIACFAYMKQVATVDTNISRVLHRIFMGLEHPAPKLNKDQLLALAEKILPDGKAYDWNQALMDLGATICTSNNPQCARCPLQEACNAYTEMRQYSLFPSGTVLRQLRKVAEKKETYQTQPFISTNRYFRGRIVDQLRSLRAGQRIPLATLGPMIKPEFRNDELPWLQQVIQAGKRWTG
;
A
#
# COMPACT_ATOMS: atom_id res chain seq x y z
N MET A 1 -23.39 -34.52 9.43
CA MET A 1 -22.62 -33.41 8.82
C MET A 1 -22.72 -32.23 9.77
N ALA A 2 -21.75 -32.04 10.66
CA ALA A 2 -21.74 -30.93 11.58
C ALA A 2 -21.33 -29.67 10.82
N LYS A 3 -22.23 -28.67 10.73
CA LYS A 3 -21.90 -27.32 10.29
C LYS A 3 -20.96 -26.73 11.34
N ASN A 4 -19.67 -26.63 11.01
CA ASN A 4 -18.74 -25.80 11.77
C ASN A 4 -19.24 -24.34 11.67
N SER A 5 -19.99 -23.90 12.66
CA SER A 5 -20.29 -22.49 12.87
C SER A 5 -18.97 -21.79 13.17
N LEU A 6 -18.59 -20.83 12.33
CA LEU A 6 -17.49 -19.92 12.62
C LEU A 6 -17.72 -19.30 14.01
N PRO A 7 -16.71 -19.25 14.89
CA PRO A 7 -16.85 -18.58 16.18
C PRO A 7 -17.30 -17.13 15.92
N SER A 8 -18.27 -16.66 16.70
CA SER A 8 -18.76 -15.30 16.59
C SER A 8 -17.60 -14.32 16.87
N PHE A 9 -17.55 -13.20 16.17
CA PHE A 9 -16.52 -12.14 16.35
C PHE A 9 -16.34 -11.75 17.84
N LEU A 10 -17.40 -11.86 18.64
CA LEU A 10 -17.40 -11.61 20.09
C LEU A 10 -16.51 -12.56 20.90
N SER A 11 -16.19 -13.76 20.38
CA SER A 11 -15.32 -14.73 21.05
C SER A 11 -13.82 -14.56 20.76
N LEU A 12 -13.45 -13.65 19.83
CA LEU A 12 -12.07 -13.39 19.37
C LEU A 12 -11.53 -12.06 19.92
N GLN A 13 -11.84 -11.74 21.19
CA GLN A 13 -11.32 -10.51 21.78
C GLN A 13 -9.92 -10.77 22.36
N PRO A 14 -8.90 -9.92 21.97
CA PRO A 14 -7.60 -9.97 22.62
C PRO A 14 -7.73 -9.78 24.14
N ALA A 15 -6.94 -10.49 24.92
CA ALA A 15 -6.88 -10.31 26.36
C ALA A 15 -6.32 -8.91 26.70
N ALA A 16 -6.84 -8.28 27.74
CA ALA A 16 -6.44 -6.91 28.10
C ALA A 16 -4.95 -6.80 28.45
N ASP A 17 -4.42 -7.78 29.13
CA ASP A 17 -2.99 -7.90 29.48
C ASP A 17 -2.10 -8.05 28.25
N GLN A 18 -2.54 -8.82 27.24
CA GLN A 18 -1.87 -8.92 25.95
C GLN A 18 -1.80 -7.55 25.24
N ILE A 19 -2.91 -6.80 25.22
CA ILE A 19 -2.95 -5.47 24.59
C ILE A 19 -1.97 -4.54 25.28
N VAL A 20 -1.98 -4.47 26.61
CA VAL A 20 -1.08 -3.62 27.40
C VAL A 20 0.39 -3.96 27.11
N ARG A 21 0.70 -5.24 27.06
CA ARG A 21 2.05 -5.72 26.76
C ARG A 21 2.48 -5.33 25.34
N VAL A 22 1.63 -5.55 24.34
CA VAL A 22 1.89 -5.18 22.94
C VAL A 22 2.10 -3.67 22.81
N HIS A 23 1.31 -2.85 23.51
CA HIS A 23 1.51 -1.39 23.52
C HIS A 23 2.90 -1.02 24.03
N SER A 24 3.27 -1.53 25.21
CA SER A 24 4.55 -1.21 25.85
C SER A 24 5.74 -1.65 25.01
N GLU A 25 5.77 -2.90 24.58
CA GLU A 25 6.90 -3.49 23.85
C GLU A 25 7.05 -2.89 22.46
N LEU A 26 5.94 -2.67 21.73
CA LEU A 26 5.99 -2.11 20.38
C LEU A 26 6.42 -0.65 20.38
N LEU A 27 5.86 0.17 21.26
CA LEU A 27 6.19 1.60 21.33
C LEU A 27 7.62 1.82 21.84
N HIS A 28 8.09 1.00 22.79
CA HIS A 28 9.48 1.02 23.25
C HIS A 28 10.44 0.68 22.10
N TRP A 29 10.16 -0.38 21.36
CA TRP A 29 10.96 -0.77 20.20
C TRP A 29 10.97 0.33 19.13
N TYR A 30 9.80 0.90 18.82
CA TYR A 30 9.69 1.95 17.82
C TYR A 30 10.49 3.19 18.19
N ALA A 31 10.49 3.59 19.44
CA ALA A 31 11.27 4.74 19.91
C ALA A 31 12.79 4.58 19.66
N ALA A 32 13.30 3.34 19.68
CA ALA A 32 14.71 3.03 19.45
C ALA A 32 15.05 2.73 17.96
N GLU A 33 14.13 2.11 17.21
CA GLU A 33 14.41 1.48 15.92
C GLU A 33 13.61 2.07 14.75
N GLN A 34 12.90 3.20 14.97
CA GLN A 34 12.11 3.83 13.90
C GLN A 34 12.98 4.19 12.69
N ARG A 35 12.44 3.95 11.51
CA ARG A 35 13.10 4.33 10.26
C ARG A 35 13.10 5.85 10.09
N ASP A 36 14.23 6.42 9.73
CA ASP A 36 14.31 7.82 9.32
C ASP A 36 13.77 8.00 7.90
N LEU A 37 12.58 8.59 7.79
CA LEU A 37 11.87 8.78 6.54
C LEU A 37 11.41 10.25 6.43
N PRO A 38 11.68 10.95 5.30
CA PRO A 38 11.46 12.39 5.19
C PRO A 38 10.01 12.82 5.39
N TRP A 39 9.04 11.95 5.08
CA TRP A 39 7.62 12.22 5.32
C TRP A 39 7.19 12.03 6.79
N ARG A 40 8.09 11.60 7.68
CA ARG A 40 7.89 11.55 9.13
C ARG A 40 8.38 12.80 9.85
N SER A 41 9.18 13.62 9.16
CA SER A 41 9.72 14.87 9.69
C SER A 41 8.85 16.08 9.36
N THR A 42 7.62 15.86 8.88
CA THR A 42 6.69 16.91 8.49
C THR A 42 5.26 16.56 8.89
N ASN A 43 4.48 17.60 9.20
CA ASN A 43 3.02 17.51 9.40
C ASN A 43 2.26 18.16 8.23
N ASP A 44 2.95 18.52 7.14
CA ASP A 44 2.28 19.05 5.95
C ASP A 44 1.40 17.98 5.31
N PRO A 45 0.08 18.17 5.24
CA PRO A 45 -0.84 17.18 4.69
C PRO A 45 -0.62 16.93 3.19
N TYR A 46 -0.09 17.91 2.44
CA TYR A 46 0.27 17.72 1.04
C TYR A 46 1.48 16.78 0.91
N ALA A 47 2.53 17.03 1.66
CA ALA A 47 3.73 16.20 1.64
C ALA A 47 3.43 14.75 2.08
N ILE A 48 2.57 14.57 3.08
CA ILE A 48 2.09 13.26 3.54
C ILE A 48 1.23 12.57 2.46
N LEU A 49 0.28 13.28 1.83
CA LEU A 49 -0.51 12.76 0.72
C LEU A 49 0.38 12.27 -0.42
N VAL A 50 1.42 13.02 -0.80
CA VAL A 50 2.38 12.64 -1.84
C VAL A 50 3.07 11.34 -1.48
N SER A 51 3.60 11.22 -0.25
CA SER A 51 4.28 10.00 0.20
C SER A 51 3.34 8.79 0.20
N GLU A 52 2.13 8.93 0.72
CA GLU A 52 1.15 7.85 0.80
C GLU A 52 0.75 7.32 -0.59
N ILE A 53 0.57 8.20 -1.57
CA ILE A 53 0.27 7.77 -2.94
C ILE A 53 1.51 7.15 -3.61
N MET A 54 2.72 7.65 -3.34
CA MET A 54 3.96 7.07 -3.89
C MET A 54 4.25 5.67 -3.34
N LEU A 55 3.97 5.44 -2.06
CA LEU A 55 4.22 4.16 -1.38
C LEU A 55 3.24 3.06 -1.78
N GLN A 56 2.12 3.39 -2.44
CA GLN A 56 1.20 2.37 -2.95
C GLN A 56 1.92 1.42 -3.92
N GLN A 57 2.12 0.15 -3.52
CA GLN A 57 2.78 -0.88 -4.33
C GLN A 57 4.22 -0.52 -4.79
N THR A 58 4.90 0.35 -4.08
CA THR A 58 6.29 0.75 -4.36
C THR A 58 7.13 0.67 -3.09
N GLN A 59 8.32 0.11 -3.21
CA GLN A 59 9.26 -0.01 -2.09
C GLN A 59 9.82 1.37 -1.68
N VAL A 60 10.08 1.55 -0.39
CA VAL A 60 10.57 2.79 0.22
C VAL A 60 11.82 3.32 -0.48
N ASP A 61 12.81 2.47 -0.74
CA ASP A 61 14.08 2.87 -1.36
C ASP A 61 13.92 3.51 -2.74
N ARG A 62 12.86 3.13 -3.48
CA ARG A 62 12.51 3.74 -4.77
C ARG A 62 11.75 5.05 -4.61
N VAL A 63 11.01 5.19 -3.51
CA VAL A 63 10.21 6.39 -3.24
C VAL A 63 11.07 7.52 -2.70
N LEU A 64 12.03 7.25 -1.81
CA LEU A 64 12.86 8.26 -1.15
C LEU A 64 13.43 9.34 -2.09
N PRO A 65 14.23 9.01 -3.12
CA PRO A 65 14.79 10.02 -4.01
C PRO A 65 13.71 10.73 -4.83
N LYS A 66 12.64 10.02 -5.16
CA LYS A 66 11.56 10.56 -6.01
C LYS A 66 10.65 11.50 -5.25
N TYR A 67 10.40 11.26 -3.98
CA TYR A 67 9.61 12.11 -3.10
C TYR A 67 10.21 13.53 -3.01
N GLN A 68 11.52 13.61 -2.77
CA GLN A 68 12.21 14.89 -2.72
C GLN A 68 12.17 15.62 -4.07
N GLN A 69 12.43 14.92 -5.17
CA GLN A 69 12.36 15.48 -6.53
C GLN A 69 10.96 15.98 -6.88
N PHE A 70 9.92 15.25 -6.46
CA PHE A 70 8.54 15.61 -6.75
C PHE A 70 8.10 16.86 -5.99
N LEU A 71 8.42 16.95 -4.70
CA LEU A 71 8.14 18.14 -3.89
C LEU A 71 8.97 19.35 -4.30
N ALA A 72 10.19 19.14 -4.82
CA ALA A 72 10.97 20.24 -5.41
C ALA A 72 10.35 20.76 -6.72
N ALA A 73 9.77 19.87 -7.55
CA ALA A 73 9.12 20.24 -8.79
C ALA A 73 7.72 20.87 -8.59
N PHE A 74 7.00 20.39 -7.58
CA PHE A 74 5.66 20.84 -7.19
C PHE A 74 5.64 21.14 -5.69
N PRO A 75 6.16 22.29 -5.25
CA PRO A 75 6.32 22.61 -3.83
C PRO A 75 4.99 22.74 -3.08
N THR A 76 3.93 23.13 -3.77
CA THR A 76 2.60 23.30 -3.18
C THR A 76 1.54 22.49 -3.91
N LEU A 77 0.43 22.28 -3.23
CA LEU A 77 -0.77 21.66 -3.82
C LEU A 77 -1.24 22.41 -5.08
N SER A 78 -1.11 23.75 -5.08
CA SER A 78 -1.48 24.61 -6.21
C SER A 78 -0.57 24.38 -7.42
N ASP A 79 0.75 24.27 -7.20
CA ASP A 79 1.70 23.97 -8.27
C ASP A 79 1.37 22.63 -8.94
N LEU A 80 1.07 21.62 -8.15
CA LEU A 80 0.66 20.31 -8.66
C LEU A 80 -0.66 20.39 -9.43
N ALA A 81 -1.65 21.12 -8.93
CA ALA A 81 -2.98 21.23 -9.55
C ALA A 81 -2.93 21.89 -10.91
N THR A 82 -2.09 22.95 -11.07
CA THR A 82 -1.96 23.77 -12.26
C THR A 82 -0.98 23.21 -13.29
N ALA A 83 -0.07 22.34 -12.88
CA ALA A 83 0.92 21.71 -13.76
C ALA A 83 0.27 20.96 -14.93
N SER A 84 0.99 20.80 -16.03
CA SER A 84 0.56 19.89 -17.08
C SER A 84 0.60 18.44 -16.59
N THR A 85 -0.37 17.63 -16.98
CA THR A 85 -0.37 16.20 -16.62
C THR A 85 0.86 15.47 -17.16
N ALA A 86 1.41 15.95 -18.27
CA ALA A 86 2.64 15.43 -18.86
C ALA A 86 3.86 15.65 -17.93
N ASP A 87 3.99 16.85 -17.35
CA ASP A 87 5.07 17.17 -16.41
C ASP A 87 4.94 16.34 -15.11
N VAL A 88 3.71 16.20 -14.61
CA VAL A 88 3.45 15.37 -13.42
C VAL A 88 3.84 13.90 -13.66
N ILE A 89 3.48 13.33 -14.81
CA ILE A 89 3.86 11.96 -15.17
C ILE A 89 5.37 11.86 -15.37
N SER A 90 6.00 12.82 -16.02
CA SER A 90 7.45 12.84 -16.28
C SER A 90 8.25 12.90 -14.98
N THR A 91 7.83 13.73 -14.03
CA THR A 91 8.44 13.83 -12.71
C THR A 91 8.24 12.55 -11.87
N TRP A 92 7.11 11.85 -12.08
CA TRP A 92 6.80 10.60 -11.35
C TRP A 92 7.70 9.41 -11.72
N VAL A 93 8.25 9.40 -12.93
CA VAL A 93 9.10 8.30 -13.42
C VAL A 93 10.39 8.18 -12.57
N PRO A 94 10.88 6.97 -12.23
CA PRO A 94 10.48 5.63 -12.72
C PRO A 94 9.58 4.83 -11.75
N LEU A 95 8.76 5.44 -10.90
CA LEU A 95 7.97 4.71 -9.90
C LEU A 95 6.97 3.71 -10.52
N GLY A 96 6.56 3.95 -11.78
CA GLY A 96 5.54 3.15 -12.44
C GLY A 96 4.12 3.42 -11.92
N TYR A 97 3.13 2.70 -12.45
CA TYR A 97 1.71 2.91 -12.10
C TYR A 97 1.31 4.39 -12.21
N ASN A 98 1.62 5.01 -13.36
CA ASN A 98 1.52 6.44 -13.60
C ASN A 98 0.12 7.04 -13.31
N MET A 99 -0.93 6.21 -13.31
CA MET A 99 -2.26 6.63 -12.87
C MET A 99 -2.32 7.13 -11.43
N ARG A 100 -1.36 6.76 -10.58
CA ARG A 100 -1.26 7.32 -9.24
C ARG A 100 -0.88 8.79 -9.28
N ALA A 101 0.04 9.18 -10.17
CA ALA A 101 0.42 10.58 -10.40
C ALA A 101 -0.77 11.40 -10.89
N VAL A 102 -1.52 10.88 -11.87
CA VAL A 102 -2.73 11.52 -12.39
C VAL A 102 -3.80 11.65 -11.30
N ARG A 103 -3.99 10.62 -10.49
CA ARG A 103 -4.90 10.64 -9.35
C ARG A 103 -4.49 11.68 -8.31
N LEU A 104 -3.21 11.73 -7.96
CA LEU A 104 -2.68 12.72 -7.02
C LEU A 104 -2.94 14.15 -7.51
N GLN A 105 -2.72 14.41 -8.81
CA GLN A 105 -3.05 15.70 -9.43
C GLN A 105 -4.56 15.97 -9.41
N SER A 106 -5.40 14.97 -9.66
CA SER A 106 -6.86 15.11 -9.60
C SER A 106 -7.33 15.45 -8.18
N ILE A 107 -6.73 14.84 -7.15
CA ILE A 107 -6.99 15.18 -5.75
C ILE A 107 -6.61 16.63 -5.49
N ALA A 108 -5.44 17.07 -5.95
CA ALA A 108 -4.99 18.46 -5.78
C ALA A 108 -5.97 19.45 -6.41
N ARG A 109 -6.45 19.18 -7.62
CA ARG A 109 -7.45 20.00 -8.31
C ARG A 109 -8.79 20.03 -7.56
N GLN A 110 -9.24 18.89 -7.03
CA GLN A 110 -10.47 18.83 -6.24
C GLN A 110 -10.32 19.63 -4.95
N VAL A 111 -9.20 19.54 -4.24
CA VAL A 111 -8.95 20.30 -3.01
C VAL A 111 -8.91 21.81 -3.27
N ILE A 112 -8.32 22.24 -4.38
CA ILE A 112 -8.36 23.68 -4.77
C ILE A 112 -9.79 24.14 -5.05
N ALA A 113 -10.57 23.33 -5.77
CA ALA A 113 -11.91 23.72 -6.21
C ALA A 113 -12.99 23.66 -5.09
N GLU A 114 -12.90 22.66 -4.20
CA GLU A 114 -13.95 22.35 -3.23
C GLU A 114 -13.58 22.70 -1.77
N TYR A 115 -12.28 22.89 -1.47
CA TYR A 115 -11.76 23.07 -0.11
C TYR A 115 -10.79 24.26 0.02
N GLU A 116 -10.88 25.24 -0.89
CA GLU A 116 -10.06 26.47 -0.84
C GLU A 116 -8.54 26.18 -0.77
N GLY A 117 -8.09 25.07 -1.33
CA GLY A 117 -6.69 24.66 -1.33
C GLY A 117 -6.20 24.03 -0.01
N ARG A 118 -7.09 23.76 0.95
CA ARG A 118 -6.75 23.12 2.22
C ARG A 118 -7.21 21.68 2.23
N ILE A 119 -6.28 20.74 2.39
CA ILE A 119 -6.63 19.32 2.54
C ILE A 119 -7.46 19.17 3.82
N PRO A 120 -8.65 18.52 3.75
CA PRO A 120 -9.51 18.33 4.92
C PRO A 120 -8.81 17.57 6.06
N ASP A 121 -9.19 17.86 7.30
CA ASP A 121 -8.61 17.25 8.50
C ASP A 121 -9.49 16.17 9.14
N THR A 122 -10.72 15.98 8.64
CA THR A 122 -11.61 14.93 9.12
C THR A 122 -11.61 13.73 8.18
N LEU A 123 -11.74 12.53 8.77
CA LEU A 123 -11.80 11.29 8.02
C LEU A 123 -12.96 11.28 7.00
N GLU A 124 -14.09 11.85 7.40
CA GLU A 124 -15.29 11.92 6.55
C GLU A 124 -15.05 12.76 5.29
N GLU A 125 -14.48 13.95 5.43
CA GLU A 125 -14.19 14.83 4.30
C GLU A 125 -13.06 14.28 3.42
N LEU A 126 -12.03 13.70 4.03
CA LEU A 126 -10.95 13.05 3.30
C LEU A 126 -11.45 11.89 2.40
N LEU A 127 -12.46 11.17 2.86
CA LEU A 127 -13.07 10.08 2.07
C LEU A 127 -13.89 10.58 0.88
N LYS A 128 -14.31 11.86 0.83
CA LYS A 128 -14.99 12.48 -0.32
C LYS A 128 -14.02 12.80 -1.46
N LEU A 129 -12.72 12.87 -1.18
CA LEU A 129 -11.71 13.10 -2.21
C LEU A 129 -11.60 11.88 -3.14
N LYS A 130 -11.83 12.09 -4.43
CA LYS A 130 -11.84 11.00 -5.43
C LYS A 130 -10.48 10.32 -5.53
N GLY A 131 -10.43 9.07 -5.11
CA GLY A 131 -9.20 8.27 -5.12
C GLY A 131 -8.46 8.19 -3.78
N VAL A 132 -8.97 8.84 -2.75
CA VAL A 132 -8.55 8.66 -1.35
C VAL A 132 -9.42 7.55 -0.74
N GLY A 133 -8.78 6.43 -0.41
CA GLY A 133 -9.44 5.32 0.30
C GLY A 133 -9.30 5.42 1.82
N ARG A 134 -9.99 4.54 2.56
CA ARG A 134 -10.01 4.51 4.03
C ARG A 134 -8.59 4.56 4.65
N TYR A 135 -7.66 3.80 4.10
CA TYR A 135 -6.27 3.81 4.56
C TYR A 135 -5.62 5.20 4.37
N THR A 136 -5.64 5.74 3.15
CA THR A 136 -5.01 7.04 2.84
C THR A 136 -5.66 8.18 3.64
N ALA A 137 -6.99 8.17 3.79
CA ALA A 137 -7.72 9.12 4.62
C ALA A 137 -7.28 9.02 6.09
N GLY A 138 -7.21 7.80 6.64
CA GLY A 138 -6.73 7.56 8.01
C GLY A 138 -5.28 7.99 8.21
N ALA A 139 -4.40 7.71 7.25
CA ALA A 139 -3.00 8.11 7.28
C ALA A 139 -2.85 9.64 7.30
N ILE A 140 -3.56 10.37 6.43
CA ILE A 140 -3.55 11.84 6.43
C ILE A 140 -4.09 12.39 7.75
N ALA A 141 -5.25 11.91 8.21
CA ALA A 141 -5.84 12.35 9.48
C ALA A 141 -4.90 12.10 10.67
N CYS A 142 -4.26 10.92 10.72
CA CYS A 142 -3.35 10.58 11.80
C CYS A 142 -2.01 11.29 11.70
N PHE A 143 -1.36 11.29 10.52
CA PHE A 143 0.03 11.74 10.39
C PHE A 143 0.17 13.24 10.17
N ALA A 144 -0.78 13.88 9.49
CA ALA A 144 -0.77 15.33 9.30
C ALA A 144 -1.47 16.07 10.43
N TYR A 145 -2.60 15.54 10.88
CA TYR A 145 -3.49 16.25 11.82
C TYR A 145 -3.52 15.64 13.22
N MET A 146 -2.65 14.65 13.48
CA MET A 146 -2.49 13.98 14.79
C MET A 146 -3.81 13.43 15.36
N LYS A 147 -4.75 13.07 14.48
CA LYS A 147 -6.04 12.53 14.90
C LYS A 147 -5.89 11.10 15.42
N GLN A 148 -6.72 10.75 16.40
CA GLN A 148 -6.77 9.41 16.99
C GLN A 148 -7.51 8.44 16.06
N VAL A 149 -6.84 7.98 15.01
CA VAL A 149 -7.39 7.14 13.93
C VAL A 149 -6.49 5.94 13.69
N ALA A 150 -7.06 4.74 13.65
CA ALA A 150 -6.35 3.53 13.24
C ALA A 150 -6.18 3.51 11.70
N THR A 151 -4.98 3.16 11.24
CA THR A 151 -4.70 2.91 9.83
C THR A 151 -4.45 1.42 9.63
N VAL A 152 -5.02 0.84 8.57
CA VAL A 152 -4.85 -0.60 8.30
C VAL A 152 -4.50 -0.79 6.82
N ASP A 153 -3.21 -1.02 6.57
CA ASP A 153 -2.70 -1.47 5.27
C ASP A 153 -2.50 -3.00 5.27
N THR A 154 -1.90 -3.52 4.21
CA THR A 154 -1.62 -4.97 4.07
C THR A 154 -0.60 -5.46 5.11
N ASN A 155 0.36 -4.62 5.52
CA ASN A 155 1.37 -4.99 6.50
C ASN A 155 0.77 -4.99 7.92
N ILE A 156 0.08 -3.92 8.28
CA ILE A 156 -0.61 -3.80 9.57
C ILE A 156 -1.64 -4.93 9.72
N SER A 157 -2.41 -5.20 8.66
CA SER A 157 -3.35 -6.33 8.60
C SER A 157 -2.70 -7.65 8.98
N ARG A 158 -1.56 -7.96 8.38
CA ARG A 158 -0.79 -9.18 8.66
C ARG A 158 -0.24 -9.19 10.09
N VAL A 159 0.32 -8.07 10.54
CA VAL A 159 0.90 -7.94 11.88
C VAL A 159 -0.17 -8.16 12.95
N LEU A 160 -1.28 -7.43 12.88
CA LEU A 160 -2.38 -7.54 13.84
C LEU A 160 -2.98 -8.94 13.84
N HIS A 161 -3.17 -9.54 12.66
CA HIS A 161 -3.66 -10.91 12.57
C HIS A 161 -2.72 -11.88 13.30
N ARG A 162 -1.41 -11.81 13.04
CA ARG A 162 -0.42 -12.70 13.65
C ARG A 162 -0.30 -12.51 15.16
N ILE A 163 -0.34 -11.28 15.64
CA ILE A 163 -0.24 -11.00 17.07
C ILE A 163 -1.46 -11.55 17.82
N PHE A 164 -2.66 -11.21 17.36
CA PHE A 164 -3.88 -11.43 18.14
C PHE A 164 -4.69 -12.65 17.73
N MET A 165 -4.59 -13.07 16.44
CA MET A 165 -5.41 -14.19 15.91
C MET A 165 -4.61 -15.48 15.70
N GLY A 166 -3.28 -15.41 15.68
CA GLY A 166 -2.42 -16.58 15.44
C GLY A 166 -1.98 -16.73 13.99
N LEU A 167 -1.70 -17.96 13.56
CA LEU A 167 -1.24 -18.26 12.21
C LEU A 167 -2.35 -18.00 11.18
N GLU A 168 -1.96 -17.49 10.01
CA GLU A 168 -2.91 -17.22 8.91
C GLU A 168 -3.56 -18.48 8.33
N HIS A 169 -3.00 -19.65 8.60
CA HIS A 169 -3.50 -20.96 8.19
C HIS A 169 -3.26 -22.00 9.31
N PRO A 170 -4.23 -22.78 9.70
CA PRO A 170 -5.60 -22.92 9.15
C PRO A 170 -6.65 -21.97 9.74
N ALA A 171 -6.26 -20.98 10.54
CA ALA A 171 -7.20 -20.09 11.21
C ALA A 171 -8.05 -19.24 10.22
N PRO A 172 -9.31 -18.92 10.56
CA PRO A 172 -10.13 -18.04 9.76
C PRO A 172 -9.54 -16.62 9.74
N LYS A 173 -9.42 -16.05 8.55
CA LYS A 173 -8.96 -14.67 8.38
C LYS A 173 -10.08 -13.71 8.79
N LEU A 174 -9.71 -12.66 9.54
CA LEU A 174 -10.58 -11.52 9.73
C LEU A 174 -10.86 -10.83 8.38
N ASN A 175 -12.10 -10.44 8.15
CA ASN A 175 -12.43 -9.57 7.03
C ASN A 175 -11.93 -8.12 7.33
N LYS A 176 -12.02 -7.23 6.32
CA LYS A 176 -11.50 -5.86 6.44
C LYS A 176 -12.15 -5.07 7.57
N ASP A 177 -13.46 -5.23 7.77
CA ASP A 177 -14.22 -4.47 8.77
C ASP A 177 -13.90 -4.99 10.19
N GLN A 178 -13.80 -6.30 10.35
CA GLN A 178 -13.38 -6.91 11.61
C GLN A 178 -11.96 -6.51 12.00
N LEU A 179 -11.05 -6.44 11.03
CA LEU A 179 -9.68 -6.05 11.28
C LEU A 179 -9.56 -4.57 11.62
N LEU A 180 -10.36 -3.72 10.96
CA LEU A 180 -10.43 -2.30 11.30
C LEU A 180 -11.00 -2.11 12.70
N ALA A 181 -12.09 -2.79 13.05
CA ALA A 181 -12.66 -2.75 14.40
C ALA A 181 -11.67 -3.21 15.48
N LEU A 182 -10.87 -4.25 15.19
CA LEU A 182 -9.77 -4.67 16.06
C LEU A 182 -8.73 -3.55 16.21
N ALA A 183 -8.28 -2.97 15.09
CA ALA A 183 -7.26 -1.93 15.08
C ALA A 183 -7.72 -0.65 15.84
N GLU A 184 -9.00 -0.27 15.71
CA GLU A 184 -9.59 0.83 16.45
C GLU A 184 -9.69 0.54 17.96
N LYS A 185 -10.07 -0.69 18.31
CA LYS A 185 -10.19 -1.12 19.71
C LYS A 185 -8.86 -1.13 20.46
N ILE A 186 -7.78 -1.52 19.77
CA ILE A 186 -6.45 -1.64 20.37
C ILE A 186 -5.58 -0.41 20.15
N LEU A 187 -6.12 0.66 19.59
CA LEU A 187 -5.38 1.90 19.38
C LEU A 187 -5.11 2.59 20.73
N PRO A 188 -3.84 2.74 21.15
CA PRO A 188 -3.53 3.35 22.44
C PRO A 188 -3.90 4.84 22.42
N ASP A 189 -4.55 5.31 23.46
CA ASP A 189 -4.99 6.69 23.59
C ASP A 189 -3.80 7.66 23.57
N GLY A 190 -3.92 8.74 22.79
CA GLY A 190 -2.89 9.76 22.61
C GLY A 190 -1.59 9.29 21.91
N LYS A 191 -1.55 8.05 21.36
CA LYS A 191 -0.38 7.47 20.73
C LYS A 191 -0.64 6.95 19.31
N ALA A 192 -1.68 7.41 18.65
CA ALA A 192 -2.08 6.90 17.34
C ALA A 192 -0.96 7.04 16.27
N TYR A 193 -0.24 8.16 16.26
CA TYR A 193 0.86 8.38 15.32
C TYR A 193 1.94 7.31 15.50
N ASP A 194 2.55 7.24 16.68
CA ASP A 194 3.66 6.31 16.96
C ASP A 194 3.22 4.85 16.78
N TRP A 195 2.01 4.52 17.20
CA TRP A 195 1.44 3.17 17.08
C TRP A 195 1.28 2.73 15.63
N ASN A 196 0.65 3.55 14.79
CA ASN A 196 0.47 3.21 13.38
C ASN A 196 1.82 3.10 12.65
N GLN A 197 2.74 4.01 12.90
CA GLN A 197 4.08 3.98 12.33
C GLN A 197 4.89 2.75 12.82
N ALA A 198 4.78 2.40 14.10
CA ALA A 198 5.42 1.23 14.67
C ALA A 198 4.94 -0.08 14.04
N LEU A 199 3.63 -0.22 13.84
CA LEU A 199 3.05 -1.39 13.15
C LEU A 199 3.52 -1.48 11.69
N MET A 200 3.62 -0.35 10.99
CA MET A 200 4.16 -0.30 9.63
C MET A 200 5.61 -0.75 9.59
N ASP A 201 6.45 -0.23 10.50
CA ASP A 201 7.86 -0.58 10.57
C ASP A 201 8.06 -2.05 10.93
N LEU A 202 7.38 -2.53 11.95
CA LEU A 202 7.43 -3.94 12.33
C LEU A 202 7.05 -4.84 11.16
N GLY A 203 5.98 -4.50 10.43
CA GLY A 203 5.52 -5.25 9.27
C GLY A 203 6.47 -5.19 8.07
N ALA A 204 7.18 -4.08 7.89
CA ALA A 204 8.13 -3.92 6.79
C ALA A 204 9.48 -4.57 7.05
N THR A 205 9.96 -4.58 8.31
CA THR A 205 11.35 -4.95 8.63
C THR A 205 11.48 -6.30 9.34
N ILE A 206 10.53 -6.66 10.20
CA ILE A 206 10.60 -7.86 11.04
C ILE A 206 9.50 -8.85 10.69
N CYS A 207 8.23 -8.47 10.82
CA CYS A 207 7.09 -9.35 10.59
C CYS A 207 6.72 -9.41 9.10
N THR A 208 7.68 -9.75 8.23
CA THR A 208 7.48 -9.82 6.78
C THR A 208 6.56 -10.98 6.37
N SER A 209 6.02 -10.94 5.14
CA SER A 209 5.05 -11.94 4.69
C SER A 209 5.67 -13.33 4.52
N ASN A 210 6.85 -13.40 3.89
CA ASN A 210 7.45 -14.67 3.47
C ASN A 210 8.48 -15.21 4.47
N ASN A 211 9.23 -14.33 5.14
CA ASN A 211 10.30 -14.71 6.05
C ASN A 211 10.30 -13.80 7.30
N PRO A 212 9.35 -13.98 8.22
CA PRO A 212 9.31 -13.20 9.44
C PRO A 212 10.49 -13.54 10.35
N GLN A 213 11.14 -12.49 10.89
CA GLN A 213 12.30 -12.62 11.77
C GLN A 213 11.85 -12.66 13.24
N CYS A 214 11.09 -13.69 13.61
CA CYS A 214 10.47 -13.81 14.92
C CYS A 214 11.48 -13.76 16.08
N ALA A 215 12.70 -14.28 15.90
CA ALA A 215 13.75 -14.24 16.92
C ALA A 215 14.20 -12.83 17.32
N ARG A 216 13.97 -11.83 16.44
CA ARG A 216 14.29 -10.41 16.68
C ARG A 216 13.06 -9.57 16.99
N CYS A 217 11.88 -10.19 17.02
CA CYS A 217 10.61 -9.48 17.17
C CYS A 217 10.43 -9.02 18.63
N PRO A 218 10.18 -7.73 18.88
CA PRO A 218 9.90 -7.26 20.23
C PRO A 218 8.65 -7.88 20.84
N LEU A 219 7.70 -8.30 19.98
CA LEU A 219 6.41 -8.88 20.40
C LEU A 219 6.40 -10.41 20.46
N GLN A 220 7.58 -11.04 20.47
CA GLN A 220 7.69 -12.50 20.40
C GLN A 220 6.82 -13.20 21.44
N GLU A 221 6.89 -12.77 22.70
CA GLU A 221 6.20 -13.39 23.83
C GLU A 221 4.70 -13.03 23.93
N ALA A 222 4.28 -11.97 23.22
CA ALA A 222 2.88 -11.54 23.17
C ALA A 222 2.17 -12.00 21.86
N CYS A 223 2.88 -12.73 20.98
CA CYS A 223 2.39 -13.07 19.65
C CYS A 223 1.78 -14.47 19.59
N ASN A 224 0.47 -14.55 19.33
CA ASN A 224 -0.24 -15.85 19.23
C ASN A 224 0.35 -16.72 18.10
N ALA A 225 0.66 -16.14 16.93
CA ALA A 225 1.26 -16.90 15.84
C ALA A 225 2.62 -17.50 16.20
N TYR A 226 3.44 -16.79 16.98
CA TYR A 226 4.72 -17.33 17.44
C TYR A 226 4.54 -18.47 18.44
N THR A 227 3.62 -18.31 19.37
CA THR A 227 3.26 -19.38 20.34
C THR A 227 2.79 -20.64 19.63
N GLU A 228 1.89 -20.49 18.65
CA GLU A 228 1.42 -21.61 17.83
C GLU A 228 2.56 -22.26 17.04
N MET A 229 3.44 -21.47 16.41
CA MET A 229 4.61 -22.00 15.69
C MET A 229 5.51 -22.85 16.59
N ARG A 230 5.78 -22.41 17.83
CA ARG A 230 6.57 -23.19 18.79
C ARG A 230 5.89 -24.51 19.14
N GLN A 231 4.60 -24.49 19.38
CA GLN A 231 3.83 -25.72 19.66
C GLN A 231 3.89 -26.70 18.48
N TYR A 232 3.73 -26.22 17.24
CA TYR A 232 3.84 -27.07 16.04
C TYR A 232 5.26 -27.61 15.82
N SER A 233 6.30 -26.87 16.17
CA SER A 233 7.69 -27.33 16.08
C SER A 233 7.99 -28.43 17.09
N LEU A 234 7.35 -28.38 18.26
CA LEU A 234 7.52 -29.38 19.30
C LEU A 234 6.67 -30.63 19.01
N PHE A 235 5.53 -30.48 18.33
CA PHE A 235 4.59 -31.57 18.03
C PHE A 235 4.14 -31.52 16.58
N PRO A 236 5.01 -31.87 15.59
CA PRO A 236 4.66 -31.77 14.17
C PRO A 236 3.55 -32.77 13.83
N SER A 237 2.31 -32.30 13.76
CA SER A 237 1.21 -33.10 13.21
C SER A 237 1.31 -33.11 11.69
N GLY A 238 1.25 -34.30 11.06
CA GLY A 238 1.36 -34.47 9.61
C GLY A 238 0.33 -33.67 8.79
N THR A 239 -0.75 -33.20 9.41
CA THR A 239 -1.78 -32.37 8.80
C THR A 239 -1.28 -30.95 8.47
N VAL A 240 -0.48 -30.35 9.35
CA VAL A 240 0.06 -28.98 9.15
C VAL A 240 1.12 -28.97 8.05
N LEU A 241 2.03 -29.96 8.05
CA LEU A 241 3.02 -30.13 6.97
C LEU A 241 2.35 -30.33 5.61
N ARG A 242 1.22 -31.05 5.55
CA ARG A 242 0.45 -31.28 4.33
C ARG A 242 -0.25 -29.99 3.83
N GLN A 243 -0.71 -29.12 4.73
CA GLN A 243 -1.32 -27.84 4.38
C GLN A 243 -0.29 -26.80 3.91
N LEU A 244 0.87 -26.73 4.58
CA LEU A 244 1.99 -25.88 4.15
C LEU A 244 2.52 -26.32 2.78
N ARG A 245 2.61 -27.63 2.49
CA ARG A 245 2.92 -28.13 1.15
C ARG A 245 1.90 -27.74 0.10
N LYS A 246 0.59 -27.85 0.37
CA LYS A 246 -0.47 -27.44 -0.58
C LYS A 246 -0.46 -25.95 -0.90
N VAL A 247 -0.03 -25.09 0.04
CA VAL A 247 0.14 -23.64 -0.21
C VAL A 247 1.38 -23.37 -1.08
N ALA A 248 2.46 -24.14 -0.89
CA ALA A 248 3.66 -24.06 -1.73
C ALA A 248 3.36 -24.56 -3.15
N GLU A 249 2.69 -25.70 -3.32
CA GLU A 249 2.30 -26.26 -4.60
C GLU A 249 1.34 -25.37 -5.41
N LYS A 250 0.43 -24.62 -4.75
CA LYS A 250 -0.41 -23.62 -5.44
C LYS A 250 0.37 -22.44 -6.01
N LYS A 251 1.56 -22.12 -5.52
CA LYS A 251 2.41 -21.05 -6.08
C LYS A 251 3.15 -21.50 -7.36
N GLU A 252 3.44 -22.77 -7.53
CA GLU A 252 4.16 -23.29 -8.71
C GLU A 252 3.28 -23.36 -9.97
N THR A 253 1.96 -23.42 -9.84
CA THR A 253 1.05 -23.57 -10.99
C THR A 253 0.62 -22.26 -11.66
N TYR A 254 1.00 -21.08 -11.13
CA TYR A 254 0.84 -19.82 -11.83
C TYR A 254 2.01 -19.60 -12.81
N GLN A 255 1.94 -20.14 -14.01
CA GLN A 255 2.73 -19.66 -15.14
C GLN A 255 2.26 -18.23 -15.48
N THR A 256 2.84 -17.25 -14.80
CA THR A 256 2.67 -15.84 -15.19
C THR A 256 3.40 -15.64 -16.51
N GLN A 257 2.68 -15.19 -17.55
CA GLN A 257 3.32 -14.72 -18.77
C GLN A 257 4.43 -13.73 -18.40
N PRO A 258 5.61 -13.79 -19.05
CA PRO A 258 6.68 -12.84 -18.80
C PRO A 258 6.14 -11.41 -18.86
N PHE A 259 6.50 -10.57 -17.90
CA PHE A 259 6.00 -9.17 -17.83
C PHE A 259 6.15 -8.42 -19.15
N ILE A 260 7.26 -8.68 -19.87
CA ILE A 260 7.59 -8.08 -21.18
C ILE A 260 6.61 -8.44 -22.31
N SER A 261 5.78 -9.47 -22.15
CA SER A 261 4.73 -9.87 -23.12
C SER A 261 3.34 -9.35 -22.75
N THR A 262 3.20 -8.63 -21.64
CA THR A 262 1.90 -8.15 -21.17
C THR A 262 1.51 -6.81 -21.77
N ASN A 263 0.19 -6.57 -21.97
CA ASN A 263 -0.32 -5.26 -22.36
C ASN A 263 0.08 -4.14 -21.40
N ARG A 264 0.38 -4.47 -20.13
CA ARG A 264 0.88 -3.54 -19.12
C ARG A 264 2.29 -3.04 -19.46
N TYR A 265 3.16 -3.92 -19.91
CA TYR A 265 4.51 -3.57 -20.37
C TYR A 265 4.44 -2.63 -21.58
N PHE A 266 3.63 -2.97 -22.59
CA PHE A 266 3.51 -2.15 -23.79
C PHE A 266 2.87 -0.79 -23.52
N ARG A 267 1.89 -0.70 -22.61
CA ARG A 267 1.36 0.61 -22.16
C ARG A 267 2.43 1.49 -21.54
N GLY A 268 3.32 0.90 -20.72
CA GLY A 268 4.47 1.63 -20.19
C GLY A 268 5.34 2.20 -21.28
N ARG A 269 5.71 1.40 -22.28
CA ARG A 269 6.53 1.83 -23.43
C ARG A 269 5.85 2.90 -24.28
N ILE A 270 4.52 2.81 -24.48
CA ILE A 270 3.76 3.85 -25.17
C ILE A 270 3.89 5.18 -24.42
N VAL A 271 3.66 5.19 -23.11
CA VAL A 271 3.80 6.40 -22.28
C VAL A 271 5.22 6.95 -22.37
N ASP A 272 6.25 6.08 -22.34
CA ASP A 272 7.65 6.47 -22.46
C ASP A 272 7.95 7.19 -23.79
N GLN A 273 7.37 6.74 -24.91
CA GLN A 273 7.51 7.40 -26.19
C GLN A 273 6.74 8.72 -26.27
N LEU A 274 5.51 8.74 -25.77
CA LEU A 274 4.65 9.92 -25.86
C LEU A 274 5.14 11.09 -24.99
N ARG A 275 5.76 10.83 -23.85
CA ARG A 275 6.28 11.90 -22.97
C ARG A 275 7.51 12.62 -23.53
N SER A 276 8.24 12.00 -24.49
CA SER A 276 9.36 12.65 -25.18
C SER A 276 8.91 13.65 -26.26
N LEU A 277 7.60 13.70 -26.56
CA LEU A 277 7.04 14.61 -27.55
C LEU A 277 6.80 16.00 -26.98
N ARG A 278 6.94 17.02 -27.84
CA ARG A 278 6.49 18.37 -27.51
C ARG A 278 4.98 18.46 -27.48
N ALA A 279 4.43 19.38 -26.69
CA ALA A 279 3.00 19.61 -26.62
C ALA A 279 2.39 19.80 -28.04
N GLY A 280 1.33 19.04 -28.34
CA GLY A 280 0.67 19.04 -29.65
C GLY A 280 1.31 18.16 -30.74
N GLN A 281 2.49 17.60 -30.50
CA GLN A 281 3.11 16.66 -31.42
C GLN A 281 2.41 15.33 -31.44
N ARG A 282 2.33 14.67 -32.59
CA ARG A 282 1.64 13.36 -32.77
C ARG A 282 2.58 12.34 -33.39
N ILE A 283 2.48 11.09 -32.99
CA ILE A 283 3.16 9.96 -33.64
C ILE A 283 2.09 9.11 -34.34
N PRO A 284 2.25 8.79 -35.63
CA PRO A 284 1.40 7.80 -36.29
C PRO A 284 1.53 6.41 -35.64
N LEU A 285 0.44 5.65 -35.58
CA LEU A 285 0.45 4.32 -34.97
C LEU A 285 1.42 3.35 -35.63
N ALA A 286 1.55 3.43 -36.95
CA ALA A 286 2.52 2.64 -37.72
C ALA A 286 3.98 2.93 -37.33
N THR A 287 4.29 4.17 -36.91
CA THR A 287 5.60 4.56 -36.40
C THR A 287 5.78 4.15 -34.94
N LEU A 288 4.74 4.30 -34.14
CA LEU A 288 4.77 3.96 -32.70
C LEU A 288 4.94 2.47 -32.47
N GLY A 289 4.30 1.64 -33.31
CA GLY A 289 4.33 0.18 -33.16
C GLY A 289 5.74 -0.42 -33.05
N PRO A 290 6.64 -0.20 -34.04
CA PRO A 290 8.03 -0.67 -33.97
C PRO A 290 8.84 -0.07 -32.81
N MET A 291 8.52 1.15 -32.36
CA MET A 291 9.24 1.76 -31.22
C MET A 291 8.95 1.06 -29.89
N ILE A 292 7.77 0.49 -29.73
CA ILE A 292 7.37 -0.20 -28.50
C ILE A 292 7.53 -1.72 -28.55
N LYS A 293 7.45 -2.32 -29.74
CA LYS A 293 7.60 -3.74 -29.98
C LYS A 293 8.49 -3.94 -31.23
N PRO A 294 9.77 -4.34 -31.06
CA PRO A 294 10.72 -4.46 -32.20
C PRO A 294 10.21 -5.32 -33.37
N GLU A 295 9.47 -6.38 -33.05
CA GLU A 295 8.90 -7.32 -34.03
C GLU A 295 7.47 -6.95 -34.47
N PHE A 296 7.09 -5.68 -34.30
CA PHE A 296 5.73 -5.19 -34.64
C PHE A 296 5.45 -5.30 -36.11
N ARG A 297 4.29 -5.85 -36.45
CA ARG A 297 3.80 -5.99 -37.83
C ARG A 297 2.54 -5.16 -38.03
N ASN A 298 2.27 -4.77 -39.27
CA ASN A 298 1.12 -3.93 -39.61
C ASN A 298 -0.23 -4.60 -39.31
N ASP A 299 -0.33 -5.92 -39.30
CA ASP A 299 -1.52 -6.67 -38.91
C ASP A 299 -1.80 -6.55 -37.39
N GLU A 300 -0.87 -6.07 -36.57
CA GLU A 300 -1.03 -5.81 -35.14
C GLU A 300 -1.55 -4.39 -34.80
N LEU A 301 -1.81 -3.54 -35.79
CA LEU A 301 -2.38 -2.21 -35.57
C LEU A 301 -3.69 -2.21 -34.75
N PRO A 302 -4.65 -3.16 -34.97
CA PRO A 302 -5.84 -3.25 -34.11
C PRO A 302 -5.52 -3.55 -32.64
N TRP A 303 -4.54 -4.42 -32.37
CA TRP A 303 -4.05 -4.69 -31.02
C TRP A 303 -3.48 -3.41 -30.38
N LEU A 304 -2.63 -2.68 -31.10
CA LEU A 304 -2.04 -1.45 -30.59
C LEU A 304 -3.11 -0.40 -30.24
N GLN A 305 -4.14 -0.27 -31.10
CA GLN A 305 -5.29 0.61 -30.83
C GLN A 305 -6.04 0.18 -29.54
N GLN A 306 -6.26 -1.11 -29.34
CA GLN A 306 -6.90 -1.62 -28.12
C GLN A 306 -6.06 -1.32 -26.87
N VAL A 307 -4.73 -1.49 -26.94
CA VAL A 307 -3.81 -1.19 -25.82
C VAL A 307 -3.88 0.28 -25.44
N ILE A 308 -3.97 1.18 -26.43
CA ILE A 308 -4.09 2.64 -26.21
C ILE A 308 -5.47 3.00 -25.67
N GLN A 309 -6.56 2.45 -26.24
CA GLN A 309 -7.92 2.72 -25.80
C GLN A 309 -8.17 2.22 -24.37
N ALA A 310 -7.61 1.06 -24.01
CA ALA A 310 -7.66 0.57 -22.64
C ALA A 310 -6.95 1.52 -21.66
N GLY A 311 -5.96 2.30 -22.11
CA GLY A 311 -5.33 3.39 -21.36
C GLY A 311 -6.24 4.62 -21.18
N LYS A 312 -7.06 4.95 -22.19
CA LYS A 312 -7.97 6.12 -22.13
C LYS A 312 -9.13 5.97 -21.13
N ARG A 313 -9.56 4.77 -20.81
CA ARG A 313 -10.62 4.52 -19.81
C ARG A 313 -10.25 4.95 -18.38
N TRP A 314 -9.01 5.37 -18.16
CA TRP A 314 -8.49 5.77 -16.86
C TRP A 314 -8.25 7.29 -16.75
N THR A 315 -8.53 8.06 -17.80
CA THR A 315 -8.38 9.53 -17.87
C THR A 315 -9.72 10.29 -17.90
N GLY A 316 -10.84 9.57 -17.71
CA GLY A 316 -12.18 10.14 -17.60
C GLY A 316 -12.64 10.33 -16.16
#